data_beacec3791747b89c177bbcfc5718409
#
_entry.id   beacec3791747b89c177bbcfc5718409
#
_cell.length_a   1.000
_cell.length_b   1.000
_cell.length_c   1.000
_cell.angle_alpha   90.00
_cell.angle_beta   90.00
_cell.angle_gamma   90.00
#
_symmetry.space_group_name_H-M   'P 1'
#
loop_
_entity.id
_entity.type
_entity.pdbx_description
1 polymer ?
#
loop_
_entity_poly.entity_id
_entity_poly.type
_entity_poly.pdbx_seq_one_letter_code
_entity_poly.pdbx_strand_id
1 'polypeptide(L)'
;MPNIDPDVLRGMREVLEPLSSMEMLADADEAMENVVFYLNKKAKSVLTMHRASLNSLLPPGSDVGMAEGRSIHQFHKDPERIRQLFRRMIDDPTMVHVSTLKLGDVVFQLSFSSVTDGDGRLVAFHASWREISARYMADQIATQTSENTARLAGDMTTLRTRMRDRLDGVDKGMDFLGNAIQKNREEVDDLGRQVADIRGIAQTIREIAYQTNLLALNAAIEAARAGEHGRGFAVVADEVRNLSRRVQDATQEVQEKIAKIEEATSAIDESSRDAIGKVDVVRDGVKNVKTQSDELQHTAIEATIQSAKIAHTLIVSSLRNAVESGQKPGDTKDGLACKLDDWLRGEGHSMIGGMPEFRAISPAHQKMHERKTDILEKLQRGARMEDVILSMNSLELDKKELISRLDALCLALHIQHCGE
;
A
#
# COMPACT_ATOMS: atom_id res chain seq x y z
N MET A 1 50.14 -36.61 -2.88
CA MET A 1 49.69 -36.08 -4.17
C MET A 1 48.68 -37.07 -4.74
N PRO A 2 47.59 -36.57 -5.32
CA PRO A 2 46.57 -37.47 -5.85
C PRO A 2 47.19 -38.44 -6.90
N ASN A 3 46.68 -39.65 -6.92
CA ASN A 3 47.11 -40.68 -7.88
C ASN A 3 46.45 -40.40 -9.28
N ILE A 4 46.63 -39.16 -9.80
CA ILE A 4 46.07 -38.69 -11.05
C ILE A 4 47.18 -38.68 -12.10
N ASP A 5 46.87 -39.15 -13.31
CA ASP A 5 47.77 -39.06 -14.48
C ASP A 5 48.25 -37.59 -14.65
N PRO A 6 49.56 -37.34 -14.74
CA PRO A 6 50.11 -36.00 -14.94
C PRO A 6 49.55 -35.22 -16.12
N ASP A 7 49.23 -35.90 -17.21
CA ASP A 7 48.67 -35.28 -18.41
C ASP A 7 47.20 -34.90 -18.24
N VAL A 8 46.42 -35.70 -17.52
CA VAL A 8 45.04 -35.39 -17.06
C VAL A 8 45.04 -34.16 -16.14
N LEU A 9 45.94 -34.13 -15.17
CA LEU A 9 46.10 -33.02 -14.25
C LEU A 9 46.49 -31.72 -14.96
N ARG A 10 47.38 -31.79 -15.97
CA ARG A 10 47.77 -30.67 -16.79
C ARG A 10 46.57 -30.12 -17.57
N GLY A 11 45.81 -30.99 -18.26
CA GLY A 11 44.60 -30.61 -18.98
C GLY A 11 43.56 -29.94 -18.06
N MET A 12 43.32 -30.48 -16.87
CA MET A 12 42.42 -29.86 -15.91
C MET A 12 42.85 -28.44 -15.53
N ARG A 13 44.16 -28.24 -15.25
CA ARG A 13 44.71 -26.91 -14.89
C ARG A 13 44.57 -25.93 -16.06
N GLU A 14 44.86 -26.34 -17.29
CA GLU A 14 44.75 -25.48 -18.47
C GLU A 14 43.30 -25.00 -18.68
N VAL A 15 42.31 -25.83 -18.40
CA VAL A 15 40.88 -25.50 -18.55
C VAL A 15 40.40 -24.62 -17.41
N LEU A 16 40.80 -24.89 -16.15
CA LEU A 16 40.27 -24.21 -14.96
C LEU A 16 40.99 -22.88 -14.68
N GLU A 17 42.27 -22.72 -15.07
CA GLU A 17 43.07 -21.53 -14.74
C GLU A 17 42.49 -20.23 -15.31
N PRO A 18 41.95 -20.14 -16.55
CA PRO A 18 41.45 -18.91 -17.14
C PRO A 18 40.02 -18.55 -16.67
N LEU A 19 39.34 -19.41 -15.87
CA LEU A 19 37.98 -19.18 -15.47
C LEU A 19 37.85 -18.00 -14.48
N SER A 20 36.79 -17.22 -14.65
CA SER A 20 36.47 -16.07 -13.80
C SER A 20 35.86 -16.46 -12.44
N SER A 21 35.44 -17.71 -12.28
CA SER A 21 35.02 -18.34 -11.04
C SER A 21 36.23 -18.84 -10.25
N MET A 22 36.04 -19.00 -8.93
CA MET A 22 37.06 -19.64 -8.08
C MET A 22 36.93 -21.16 -8.25
N GLU A 23 37.98 -21.81 -8.73
CA GLU A 23 38.01 -23.25 -8.98
C GLU A 23 39.00 -23.93 -8.05
N MET A 24 38.56 -25.01 -7.43
CA MET A 24 39.35 -25.82 -6.51
C MET A 24 39.21 -27.30 -6.86
N LEU A 25 40.30 -28.06 -6.72
CA LEU A 25 40.28 -29.50 -6.81
C LEU A 25 40.83 -30.08 -5.50
N ALA A 26 40.10 -31.05 -4.95
CA ALA A 26 40.51 -31.86 -3.82
C ALA A 26 40.61 -33.34 -4.24
N ASP A 27 41.53 -34.09 -3.63
CA ASP A 27 41.68 -35.51 -3.95
C ASP A 27 40.47 -36.33 -3.48
N ALA A 28 40.30 -37.48 -4.12
CA ALA A 28 39.26 -38.47 -3.81
C ALA A 28 39.91 -39.68 -3.12
N ASP A 29 40.60 -39.41 -2.02
CA ASP A 29 41.30 -40.42 -1.26
C ASP A 29 40.35 -41.31 -0.44
N GLU A 30 40.74 -42.60 -0.21
CA GLU A 30 39.95 -43.55 0.57
C GLU A 30 39.81 -43.14 2.04
N ALA A 31 40.79 -42.40 2.57
CA ALA A 31 40.78 -41.90 3.94
C ALA A 31 39.82 -40.71 4.15
N MET A 32 39.23 -40.18 3.07
CA MET A 32 38.33 -39.01 3.08
C MET A 32 38.97 -37.77 3.74
N GLU A 33 40.26 -37.57 3.52
CA GLU A 33 40.96 -36.36 3.95
C GLU A 33 40.74 -35.22 2.94
N ASN A 34 40.51 -35.55 1.68
CA ASN A 34 40.16 -34.67 0.60
C ASN A 34 41.05 -33.42 0.57
N VAL A 35 42.35 -33.63 0.37
CA VAL A 35 43.36 -32.56 0.37
C VAL A 35 43.21 -31.70 -0.90
N VAL A 36 43.12 -30.38 -0.72
CA VAL A 36 43.10 -29.45 -1.83
C VAL A 36 44.47 -29.43 -2.52
N PHE A 37 44.54 -29.86 -3.77
CA PHE A 37 45.79 -29.91 -4.51
C PHE A 37 45.90 -28.89 -5.63
N TYR A 38 44.80 -28.14 -5.90
CA TYR A 38 44.77 -27.10 -6.91
C TYR A 38 43.80 -26.00 -6.55
N LEU A 39 44.21 -24.75 -6.78
CA LEU A 39 43.44 -23.53 -6.75
C LEU A 39 43.80 -22.71 -7.96
N ASN A 40 42.82 -22.29 -8.77
CA ASN A 40 43.09 -21.39 -9.89
C ASN A 40 43.49 -19.97 -9.41
N LYS A 41 43.98 -19.13 -10.31
CA LYS A 41 44.42 -17.77 -10.02
C LYS A 41 43.30 -16.94 -9.35
N LYS A 42 42.07 -17.10 -9.79
CA LYS A 42 40.91 -16.40 -9.22
C LYS A 42 40.67 -16.82 -7.76
N ALA A 43 40.69 -18.12 -7.47
CA ALA A 43 40.55 -18.66 -6.12
C ALA A 43 41.65 -18.09 -5.19
N LYS A 44 42.90 -18.13 -5.58
CA LYS A 44 44.04 -17.58 -4.81
C LYS A 44 43.85 -16.09 -4.53
N SER A 45 43.45 -15.31 -5.54
CA SER A 45 43.20 -13.87 -5.39
C SER A 45 42.08 -13.56 -4.41
N VAL A 46 40.92 -14.21 -4.55
CA VAL A 46 39.74 -13.95 -3.71
C VAL A 46 39.96 -14.44 -2.27
N LEU A 47 40.54 -15.62 -2.06
CA LEU A 47 40.89 -16.11 -0.72
C LEU A 47 41.87 -15.18 -0.01
N THR A 48 42.82 -14.62 -0.74
CA THR A 48 43.77 -13.61 -0.19
C THR A 48 43.05 -12.31 0.16
N MET A 49 42.20 -11.82 -0.71
CA MET A 49 41.45 -10.55 -0.51
C MET A 49 40.52 -10.63 0.71
N HIS A 50 39.81 -11.75 0.86
CA HIS A 50 38.81 -11.94 1.92
C HIS A 50 39.33 -12.76 3.11
N ARG A 51 40.67 -12.98 3.21
CA ARG A 51 41.29 -13.87 4.22
C ARG A 51 40.83 -13.58 5.64
N ALA A 52 40.84 -12.32 6.06
CA ALA A 52 40.46 -11.93 7.42
C ALA A 52 39.00 -12.26 7.72
N SER A 53 38.07 -11.88 6.80
CA SER A 53 36.66 -12.13 6.93
C SER A 53 36.31 -13.63 6.90
N LEU A 54 36.96 -14.38 5.99
CA LEU A 54 36.78 -15.83 5.89
C LEU A 54 37.27 -16.54 7.15
N ASN A 55 38.48 -16.25 7.61
CA ASN A 55 39.09 -16.87 8.79
C ASN A 55 38.27 -16.59 10.07
N SER A 56 37.58 -15.43 10.18
CA SER A 56 36.74 -15.15 11.33
C SER A 56 35.48 -16.04 11.44
N LEU A 57 35.06 -16.67 10.32
CA LEU A 57 33.89 -17.53 10.26
C LEU A 57 34.20 -19.01 10.33
N LEU A 58 35.47 -19.36 10.20
CA LEU A 58 35.97 -20.74 10.18
C LEU A 58 36.34 -21.23 11.59
N PRO A 59 36.53 -22.55 11.77
CA PRO A 59 37.02 -23.08 13.01
C PRO A 59 38.35 -22.45 13.43
N PRO A 60 38.64 -22.29 14.75
CA PRO A 60 39.90 -21.75 15.23
C PRO A 60 41.12 -22.53 14.69
N GLY A 61 42.10 -21.78 14.19
CA GLY A 61 43.30 -22.36 13.58
C GLY A 61 43.22 -22.63 12.09
N SER A 62 42.06 -22.41 11.46
CA SER A 62 41.89 -22.49 10.01
C SER A 62 42.40 -21.22 9.36
N ASP A 63 43.05 -21.36 8.19
CA ASP A 63 43.52 -20.25 7.39
C ASP A 63 43.32 -20.54 5.91
N VAL A 64 42.40 -19.80 5.27
CA VAL A 64 42.07 -19.98 3.83
C VAL A 64 43.28 -19.69 2.93
N GLY A 65 44.22 -18.83 3.36
CA GLY A 65 45.43 -18.56 2.62
C GLY A 65 46.39 -19.79 2.54
N MET A 66 46.13 -20.80 3.36
CA MET A 66 46.91 -22.07 3.43
C MET A 66 46.08 -23.28 2.95
N ALA A 67 45.02 -23.03 2.16
CA ALA A 67 44.09 -24.07 1.73
C ALA A 67 44.77 -25.13 0.83
N GLU A 68 45.64 -24.73 -0.08
CA GLU A 68 46.37 -25.64 -0.95
C GLU A 68 47.32 -26.56 -0.12
N GLY A 69 47.23 -27.83 -0.29
CA GLY A 69 47.97 -28.83 0.49
C GLY A 69 47.34 -29.22 1.84
N ARG A 70 46.16 -28.71 2.14
CA ARG A 70 45.45 -29.01 3.38
C ARG A 70 44.11 -29.71 3.12
N SER A 71 43.67 -30.51 4.12
CA SER A 71 42.33 -31.12 4.07
C SER A 71 41.23 -30.08 4.06
N ILE A 72 40.23 -30.23 3.16
CA ILE A 72 39.07 -29.37 3.09
C ILE A 72 38.27 -29.37 4.41
N HIS A 73 38.34 -30.43 5.18
CA HIS A 73 37.55 -30.62 6.40
C HIS A 73 37.91 -29.63 7.51
N GLN A 74 39.15 -29.11 7.53
CA GLN A 74 39.56 -28.09 8.50
C GLN A 74 38.81 -26.76 8.37
N PHE A 75 38.18 -26.48 7.18
CA PHE A 75 37.43 -25.27 6.93
C PHE A 75 35.95 -25.40 7.28
N HIS A 76 35.50 -26.54 7.78
CA HIS A 76 34.09 -26.79 8.07
C HIS A 76 33.87 -27.01 9.58
N LYS A 77 32.78 -26.41 10.10
CA LYS A 77 32.37 -26.58 11.51
C LYS A 77 31.88 -27.99 11.80
N ASP A 78 31.37 -28.67 10.79
CA ASP A 78 30.94 -30.08 10.85
C ASP A 78 31.61 -30.86 9.71
N PRO A 79 32.84 -31.35 9.92
CA PRO A 79 33.58 -32.13 8.93
C PRO A 79 32.88 -33.42 8.52
N GLU A 80 32.18 -34.07 9.45
CA GLU A 80 31.55 -35.37 9.18
C GLU A 80 30.35 -35.22 8.21
N ARG A 81 29.60 -34.14 8.33
CA ARG A 81 28.56 -33.82 7.36
C ARG A 81 29.12 -33.65 5.93
N ILE A 82 30.28 -33.06 5.79
CA ILE A 82 30.94 -32.91 4.49
C ILE A 82 31.45 -34.28 3.97
N ARG A 83 32.02 -35.13 4.83
CA ARG A 83 32.39 -36.50 4.43
C ARG A 83 31.18 -37.29 3.97
N GLN A 84 30.04 -37.18 4.65
CA GLN A 84 28.79 -37.82 4.21
C GLN A 84 28.30 -37.28 2.85
N LEU A 85 28.47 -36.00 2.59
CA LEU A 85 28.17 -35.44 1.29
C LEU A 85 29.06 -36.07 0.20
N PHE A 86 30.36 -36.12 0.44
CA PHE A 86 31.31 -36.70 -0.53
C PHE A 86 31.07 -38.21 -0.74
N ARG A 87 30.73 -38.99 0.32
CA ARG A 87 30.32 -40.39 0.16
C ARG A 87 29.15 -40.55 -0.79
N ARG A 88 28.10 -39.69 -0.66
CA ARG A 88 26.97 -39.70 -1.60
C ARG A 88 27.36 -39.33 -3.02
N MET A 89 28.35 -38.45 -3.19
CA MET A 89 28.86 -38.07 -4.51
C MET A 89 29.76 -39.17 -5.11
N ILE A 90 30.34 -40.04 -4.29
CA ILE A 90 31.03 -41.26 -4.75
C ILE A 90 30.00 -42.29 -5.24
N ASP A 91 28.91 -42.48 -4.50
CA ASP A 91 27.81 -43.39 -4.85
C ASP A 91 27.07 -42.94 -6.11
N ASP A 92 26.95 -41.61 -6.33
CA ASP A 92 26.34 -40.99 -7.52
C ASP A 92 27.27 -39.90 -8.06
N PRO A 93 28.22 -40.22 -8.95
CA PRO A 93 29.15 -39.26 -9.52
C PRO A 93 28.49 -38.19 -10.40
N THR A 94 27.22 -38.35 -10.80
CA THR A 94 26.44 -37.33 -11.52
C THR A 94 25.85 -36.26 -10.62
N MET A 95 25.89 -36.48 -9.31
CA MET A 95 25.37 -35.57 -8.32
C MET A 95 26.17 -34.26 -8.30
N VAL A 96 25.47 -33.13 -8.40
CA VAL A 96 26.02 -31.81 -8.15
C VAL A 96 25.37 -31.25 -6.89
N HIS A 97 26.18 -30.88 -5.90
CA HIS A 97 25.69 -30.22 -4.69
C HIS A 97 25.91 -28.73 -4.80
N VAL A 98 24.85 -27.95 -4.63
CA VAL A 98 24.93 -26.48 -4.66
C VAL A 98 24.53 -25.92 -3.29
N SER A 99 25.28 -24.93 -2.83
CA SER A 99 25.00 -24.21 -1.59
C SER A 99 25.31 -22.72 -1.75
N THR A 100 24.75 -21.90 -0.87
CA THR A 100 25.03 -20.45 -0.79
C THR A 100 25.78 -20.16 0.48
N LEU A 101 26.90 -19.44 0.36
CA LEU A 101 27.71 -18.98 1.48
C LEU A 101 27.69 -17.45 1.53
N LYS A 102 27.19 -16.89 2.62
CA LYS A 102 27.19 -15.44 2.87
C LYS A 102 28.33 -15.09 3.82
N LEU A 103 29.20 -14.18 3.41
CA LEU A 103 30.38 -13.71 4.14
C LEU A 103 30.33 -12.16 4.22
N GLY A 104 29.69 -11.64 5.28
CA GLY A 104 29.43 -10.21 5.37
C GLY A 104 28.55 -9.76 4.20
N ASP A 105 29.06 -8.86 3.38
CA ASP A 105 28.36 -8.32 2.20
C ASP A 105 28.60 -9.12 0.92
N VAL A 106 29.49 -10.13 0.97
CA VAL A 106 29.80 -10.98 -0.19
C VAL A 106 29.02 -12.28 -0.10
N VAL A 107 28.38 -12.65 -1.20
CA VAL A 107 27.62 -13.91 -1.30
C VAL A 107 28.19 -14.75 -2.43
N PHE A 108 28.52 -15.98 -2.10
CA PHE A 108 29.02 -16.97 -3.06
C PHE A 108 27.99 -18.07 -3.26
N GLN A 109 27.80 -18.47 -4.49
CA GLN A 109 27.21 -19.76 -4.85
C GLN A 109 28.34 -20.76 -4.99
N LEU A 110 28.25 -21.87 -4.24
CA LEU A 110 29.21 -22.96 -4.25
C LEU A 110 28.58 -24.15 -4.97
N SER A 111 29.31 -24.73 -5.88
CA SER A 111 28.94 -25.94 -6.60
C SER A 111 30.01 -27.00 -6.42
N PHE A 112 29.63 -28.18 -5.97
CA PHE A 112 30.52 -29.32 -5.79
C PHE A 112 30.11 -30.44 -6.74
N SER A 113 31.07 -31.03 -7.44
CA SER A 113 30.88 -32.13 -8.38
C SER A 113 32.02 -33.14 -8.30
N SER A 114 31.72 -34.36 -8.68
CA SER A 114 32.74 -35.41 -8.87
C SER A 114 33.43 -35.23 -10.20
N VAL A 115 34.71 -35.50 -10.29
CA VAL A 115 35.50 -35.55 -11.52
C VAL A 115 35.94 -36.99 -11.75
N THR A 116 35.56 -37.59 -12.89
CA THR A 116 35.89 -38.94 -13.27
C THR A 116 36.85 -38.94 -14.45
N ASP A 117 37.69 -40.00 -14.55
CA ASP A 117 38.52 -40.26 -15.73
C ASP A 117 37.69 -40.84 -16.88
N GLY A 118 38.39 -41.15 -18.02
CA GLY A 118 37.77 -41.75 -19.19
C GLY A 118 37.15 -43.12 -18.98
N ASP A 119 37.55 -43.82 -17.92
CA ASP A 119 37.04 -45.14 -17.47
C ASP A 119 35.90 -45.03 -16.44
N GLY A 120 35.50 -43.81 -16.07
CA GLY A 120 34.45 -43.53 -15.11
C GLY A 120 34.92 -43.64 -13.65
N ARG A 121 36.19 -43.72 -13.38
CA ARG A 121 36.73 -43.77 -12.02
C ARG A 121 36.80 -42.34 -11.44
N LEU A 122 36.39 -42.19 -10.19
CA LEU A 122 36.52 -40.91 -9.49
C LEU A 122 37.98 -40.56 -9.24
N VAL A 123 38.43 -39.40 -9.68
CA VAL A 123 39.81 -38.92 -9.55
C VAL A 123 39.93 -37.68 -8.67
N ALA A 124 38.91 -36.87 -8.58
CA ALA A 124 38.92 -35.66 -7.75
C ALA A 124 37.48 -35.20 -7.41
N PHE A 125 37.39 -34.35 -6.42
CA PHE A 125 36.24 -33.50 -6.21
C PHE A 125 36.56 -32.08 -6.67
N HIS A 126 35.62 -31.47 -7.41
CA HIS A 126 35.70 -30.11 -7.91
C HIS A 126 34.77 -29.22 -7.14
N ALA A 127 35.25 -28.05 -6.70
CA ALA A 127 34.46 -27.00 -6.09
C ALA A 127 34.60 -25.71 -6.90
N SER A 128 33.49 -25.22 -7.43
CA SER A 128 33.40 -23.94 -8.12
C SER A 128 32.64 -22.94 -7.27
N TRP A 129 33.22 -21.77 -7.05
CA TRP A 129 32.63 -20.68 -6.28
C TRP A 129 32.41 -19.50 -7.18
N ARG A 130 31.16 -19.06 -7.30
CA ARG A 130 30.79 -17.89 -8.08
C ARG A 130 30.27 -16.79 -7.13
N GLU A 131 30.82 -15.61 -7.24
CA GLU A 131 30.27 -14.46 -6.52
C GLU A 131 28.94 -14.06 -7.13
N ILE A 132 27.90 -14.00 -6.29
CA ILE A 132 26.53 -13.66 -6.69
C ILE A 132 25.97 -12.48 -5.87
N SER A 133 26.83 -11.71 -5.18
CA SER A 133 26.45 -10.61 -4.28
C SER A 133 25.47 -9.64 -4.93
N ALA A 134 25.81 -9.11 -6.09
CA ALA A 134 24.97 -8.14 -6.81
C ALA A 134 23.58 -8.69 -7.15
N ARG A 135 23.53 -9.94 -7.63
CA ARG A 135 22.27 -10.63 -7.94
C ARG A 135 21.45 -10.92 -6.69
N TYR A 136 22.11 -11.45 -5.65
CA TYR A 136 21.46 -11.74 -4.38
C TYR A 136 20.86 -10.48 -3.73
N MET A 137 21.61 -9.35 -3.75
CA MET A 137 21.10 -8.06 -3.27
C MET A 137 19.94 -7.56 -4.14
N ALA A 138 20.04 -7.67 -5.46
CA ALA A 138 18.96 -7.27 -6.36
C ALA A 138 17.66 -8.07 -6.09
N ASP A 139 17.76 -9.40 -5.89
CA ASP A 139 16.63 -10.25 -5.57
C ASP A 139 16.03 -9.90 -4.18
N GLN A 140 16.87 -9.59 -3.18
CA GLN A 140 16.44 -9.14 -1.86
C GLN A 140 15.71 -7.80 -1.92
N ILE A 141 16.28 -6.81 -2.62
CA ILE A 141 15.66 -5.49 -2.82
C ILE A 141 14.32 -5.64 -3.56
N ALA A 142 14.30 -6.44 -4.63
CA ALA A 142 13.07 -6.66 -5.39
C ALA A 142 11.98 -7.35 -4.55
N THR A 143 12.33 -8.34 -3.74
CA THR A 143 11.40 -8.99 -2.81
C THR A 143 10.85 -7.98 -1.80
N GLN A 144 11.72 -7.24 -1.13
CA GLN A 144 11.32 -6.23 -0.15
C GLN A 144 10.45 -5.12 -0.79
N THR A 145 10.81 -4.70 -2.00
CA THR A 145 10.04 -3.70 -2.75
C THR A 145 8.64 -4.24 -3.08
N SER A 146 8.56 -5.47 -3.58
CA SER A 146 7.27 -6.12 -3.88
C SER A 146 6.37 -6.22 -2.65
N GLU A 147 6.92 -6.66 -1.50
CA GLU A 147 6.18 -6.78 -0.25
C GLU A 147 5.70 -5.41 0.27
N ASN A 148 6.58 -4.42 0.27
CA ASN A 148 6.25 -3.05 0.71
C ASN A 148 5.18 -2.42 -0.19
N THR A 149 5.29 -2.61 -1.49
CA THR A 149 4.35 -2.07 -2.47
C THR A 149 2.97 -2.74 -2.32
N ALA A 150 2.92 -4.06 -2.13
CA ALA A 150 1.67 -4.78 -1.88
C ALA A 150 1.00 -4.35 -0.56
N ARG A 151 1.80 -4.13 0.50
CA ARG A 151 1.28 -3.62 1.78
C ARG A 151 0.71 -2.22 1.62
N LEU A 152 1.45 -1.32 0.94
CA LEU A 152 1.01 0.05 0.70
C LEU A 152 -0.31 0.08 -0.09
N ALA A 153 -0.47 -0.75 -1.12
CA ALA A 153 -1.71 -0.87 -1.86
C ALA A 153 -2.90 -1.26 -0.97
N GLY A 154 -2.72 -2.26 -0.08
CA GLY A 154 -3.74 -2.66 0.88
C GLY A 154 -4.08 -1.57 1.90
N ASP A 155 -3.08 -0.84 2.40
CA ASP A 155 -3.28 0.30 3.31
C ASP A 155 -4.07 1.43 2.61
N MET A 156 -3.76 1.74 1.35
CA MET A 156 -4.46 2.73 0.52
C MET A 156 -5.93 2.36 0.32
N THR A 157 -6.23 1.10 -0.01
CA THR A 157 -7.61 0.62 -0.16
C THR A 157 -8.41 0.73 1.13
N THR A 158 -7.80 0.35 2.25
CA THR A 158 -8.42 0.46 3.58
C THR A 158 -8.70 1.93 3.94
N LEU A 159 -7.74 2.81 3.69
CA LEU A 159 -7.88 4.26 3.94
C LEU A 159 -9.01 4.85 3.10
N ARG A 160 -9.06 4.50 1.81
CA ARG A 160 -10.12 4.94 0.89
C ARG A 160 -11.50 4.54 1.37
N THR A 161 -11.69 3.28 1.76
CA THR A 161 -12.98 2.79 2.26
C THR A 161 -13.44 3.60 3.48
N ARG A 162 -12.56 3.79 4.46
CA ARG A 162 -12.85 4.60 5.65
C ARG A 162 -13.14 6.06 5.32
N MET A 163 -12.42 6.63 4.34
CA MET A 163 -12.62 8.01 3.90
C MET A 163 -13.99 8.18 3.26
N ARG A 164 -14.39 7.23 2.38
CA ARG A 164 -15.70 7.24 1.72
C ARG A 164 -16.85 7.17 2.72
N ASP A 165 -16.78 6.26 3.69
CA ASP A 165 -17.80 6.12 4.75
C ASP A 165 -17.95 7.42 5.56
N ARG A 166 -16.83 8.07 5.89
CA ARG A 166 -16.85 9.35 6.62
C ARG A 166 -17.43 10.49 5.78
N LEU A 167 -17.08 10.56 4.50
CA LEU A 167 -17.59 11.59 3.58
C LEU A 167 -19.10 11.43 3.37
N ASP A 168 -19.62 10.21 3.25
CA ASP A 168 -21.05 9.96 3.19
C ASP A 168 -21.78 10.37 4.47
N GLY A 169 -21.12 10.23 5.63
CA GLY A 169 -21.63 10.75 6.90
C GLY A 169 -21.67 12.29 6.93
N VAL A 170 -20.64 12.96 6.42
CA VAL A 170 -20.60 14.44 6.31
C VAL A 170 -21.69 14.93 5.34
N ASP A 171 -21.85 14.28 4.18
CA ASP A 171 -22.89 14.63 3.20
C ASP A 171 -24.29 14.61 3.82
N LYS A 172 -24.64 13.52 4.51
CA LYS A 172 -25.91 13.39 5.23
C LYS A 172 -26.07 14.47 6.33
N GLY A 173 -24.97 14.79 7.01
CA GLY A 173 -24.96 15.86 8.03
C GLY A 173 -25.20 17.25 7.39
N MET A 174 -24.65 17.52 6.22
CA MET A 174 -24.86 18.76 5.49
C MET A 174 -26.30 18.89 4.94
N ASP A 175 -26.90 17.80 4.48
CA ASP A 175 -28.31 17.78 4.07
C ASP A 175 -29.23 18.06 5.26
N PHE A 176 -28.98 17.43 6.40
CA PHE A 176 -29.74 17.71 7.62
C PHE A 176 -29.61 19.17 8.07
N LEU A 177 -28.38 19.71 8.05
CA LEU A 177 -28.12 21.11 8.43
C LEU A 177 -28.79 22.09 7.48
N GLY A 178 -28.70 21.84 6.15
CA GLY A 178 -29.37 22.66 5.13
C GLY A 178 -30.88 22.72 5.33
N ASN A 179 -31.52 21.57 5.59
CA ASN A 179 -32.94 21.48 5.88
C ASN A 179 -33.34 22.22 7.17
N ALA A 180 -32.49 22.09 8.22
CA ALA A 180 -32.72 22.77 9.49
C ALA A 180 -32.63 24.30 9.34
N ILE A 181 -31.63 24.79 8.57
CA ILE A 181 -31.50 26.24 8.30
C ILE A 181 -32.68 26.74 7.48
N GLN A 182 -33.12 26.00 6.47
CA GLN A 182 -34.28 26.37 5.66
C GLN A 182 -35.55 26.48 6.53
N LYS A 183 -35.80 25.50 7.38
CA LYS A 183 -36.91 25.52 8.33
C LYS A 183 -36.83 26.71 9.30
N ASN A 184 -35.64 27.01 9.81
CA ASN A 184 -35.42 28.15 10.70
C ASN A 184 -35.77 29.48 9.98
N ARG A 185 -35.41 29.63 8.70
CA ARG A 185 -35.78 30.81 7.90
C ARG A 185 -37.28 30.94 7.73
N GLU A 186 -37.99 29.84 7.48
CA GLU A 186 -39.46 29.87 7.36
C GLU A 186 -40.10 30.29 8.68
N GLU A 187 -39.60 29.83 9.83
CA GLU A 187 -40.06 30.24 11.15
C GLU A 187 -39.75 31.70 11.43
N VAL A 188 -38.58 32.22 10.99
CA VAL A 188 -38.19 33.62 11.10
C VAL A 188 -39.06 34.50 10.25
N ASP A 189 -39.38 34.12 9.00
CA ASP A 189 -40.30 34.84 8.13
C ASP A 189 -41.72 34.90 8.74
N ASP A 190 -42.18 33.82 9.37
CA ASP A 190 -43.48 33.78 10.03
C ASP A 190 -43.51 34.71 11.24
N LEU A 191 -42.45 34.68 12.05
CA LEU A 191 -42.26 35.59 13.21
C LEU A 191 -42.27 37.05 12.70
N GLY A 192 -41.62 37.38 11.62
CA GLY A 192 -41.63 38.71 11.02
C GLY A 192 -43.03 39.18 10.68
N ARG A 193 -43.90 38.30 10.09
CA ARG A 193 -45.32 38.62 9.85
C ARG A 193 -46.09 38.89 11.15
N GLN A 194 -45.94 38.05 12.15
CA GLN A 194 -46.61 38.22 13.44
C GLN A 194 -46.18 39.52 14.13
N VAL A 195 -44.91 39.88 14.06
CA VAL A 195 -44.37 41.12 14.62
C VAL A 195 -44.97 42.35 13.92
N ALA A 196 -45.10 42.29 12.59
CA ALA A 196 -45.74 43.36 11.80
C ALA A 196 -47.24 43.54 12.23
N ASP A 197 -47.96 42.47 12.42
CA ASP A 197 -49.35 42.50 12.88
C ASP A 197 -49.48 43.13 14.30
N ILE A 198 -48.60 42.73 15.22
CA ILE A 198 -48.56 43.31 16.59
C ILE A 198 -48.20 44.79 16.52
N ARG A 199 -47.31 45.22 15.64
CA ARG A 199 -47.01 46.64 15.42
C ARG A 199 -48.26 47.40 14.99
N GLY A 200 -49.04 46.87 14.01
CA GLY A 200 -50.31 47.45 13.58
C GLY A 200 -51.32 47.60 14.73
N ILE A 201 -51.47 46.57 15.53
CA ILE A 201 -52.35 46.59 16.72
C ILE A 201 -51.89 47.66 17.74
N ALA A 202 -50.58 47.71 18.05
CA ALA A 202 -50.05 48.69 18.99
C ALA A 202 -50.25 50.13 18.50
N GLN A 203 -50.09 50.35 17.21
CA GLN A 203 -50.37 51.66 16.57
C GLN A 203 -51.85 52.06 16.71
N THR A 204 -52.77 51.14 16.44
CA THR A 204 -54.22 51.38 16.57
C THR A 204 -54.58 51.69 18.03
N ILE A 205 -54.05 50.94 19.01
CA ILE A 205 -54.29 51.20 20.43
C ILE A 205 -53.78 52.60 20.80
N ARG A 206 -52.60 52.97 20.32
CA ARG A 206 -52.03 54.32 20.56
C ARG A 206 -52.93 55.44 20.04
N GLU A 207 -53.49 55.27 18.83
CA GLU A 207 -54.42 56.19 18.22
C GLU A 207 -55.73 56.32 19.00
N ILE A 208 -56.32 55.18 19.42
CA ILE A 208 -57.49 55.13 20.28
C ILE A 208 -57.22 55.88 21.62
N ALA A 209 -56.05 55.59 22.26
CA ALA A 209 -55.65 56.25 23.48
C ALA A 209 -55.46 57.76 23.29
N TYR A 210 -54.93 58.19 22.16
CA TYR A 210 -54.83 59.62 21.81
C TYR A 210 -56.20 60.27 21.67
N GLN A 211 -57.11 59.65 20.93
CA GLN A 211 -58.48 60.12 20.75
C GLN A 211 -59.23 60.17 22.11
N THR A 212 -59.06 59.14 22.95
CA THR A 212 -59.65 59.06 24.29
C THR A 212 -59.12 60.17 25.18
N ASN A 213 -57.82 60.47 25.13
CA ASN A 213 -57.22 61.60 25.84
C ASN A 213 -57.80 62.95 25.43
N LEU A 214 -58.04 63.15 24.09
CA LEU A 214 -58.70 64.35 23.60
C LEU A 214 -60.18 64.44 24.03
N LEU A 215 -60.93 63.33 24.01
CA LEU A 215 -62.33 63.31 24.48
C LEU A 215 -62.36 63.58 25.95
N ALA A 216 -61.47 63.01 26.76
CA ALA A 216 -61.36 63.27 28.21
C ALA A 216 -61.02 64.76 28.49
N LEU A 217 -60.12 65.35 27.70
CA LEU A 217 -59.81 66.79 27.83
C LEU A 217 -61.06 67.68 27.54
N ASN A 218 -61.79 67.38 26.49
CA ASN A 218 -63.01 68.09 26.13
C ASN A 218 -64.07 67.95 27.19
N ALA A 219 -64.23 66.74 27.82
CA ALA A 219 -65.13 66.49 28.92
C ALA A 219 -64.67 67.19 30.20
N ALA A 220 -63.43 67.32 30.51
CA ALA A 220 -62.86 68.04 31.62
C ALA A 220 -63.15 69.61 31.45
N ILE A 221 -62.99 70.10 30.24
CA ILE A 221 -63.28 71.48 29.94
C ILE A 221 -64.81 71.82 30.11
N GLU A 222 -65.68 70.92 29.67
CA GLU A 222 -67.12 71.12 29.79
C GLU A 222 -67.60 70.92 31.25
N ALA A 223 -67.00 70.02 32.00
CA ALA A 223 -67.22 69.81 33.43
C ALA A 223 -66.82 71.09 34.24
N ALA A 224 -65.68 71.73 33.89
CA ALA A 224 -65.24 72.96 34.45
C ALA A 224 -66.24 74.15 34.14
N ARG A 225 -66.82 74.09 32.92
CA ARG A 225 -67.79 75.07 32.49
C ARG A 225 -69.13 74.96 33.20
N ALA A 226 -69.53 73.78 33.72
CA ALA A 226 -70.73 73.53 34.47
C ALA A 226 -70.59 73.91 35.96
N GLY A 227 -69.41 74.35 36.42
CA GLY A 227 -69.15 74.81 37.79
C GLY A 227 -69.40 73.74 38.82
N GLU A 228 -70.10 74.08 39.99
CA GLU A 228 -70.34 73.11 41.07
C GLU A 228 -71.08 71.85 40.60
N HIS A 229 -71.94 71.94 39.63
CA HIS A 229 -72.68 70.78 39.07
C HIS A 229 -71.77 69.79 38.24
N GLY A 230 -70.62 70.24 37.83
CA GLY A 230 -69.70 69.45 37.02
C GLY A 230 -68.60 68.71 37.83
N ARG A 231 -68.42 68.92 39.12
CA ARG A 231 -67.31 68.44 39.92
C ARG A 231 -67.07 66.92 39.82
N GLY A 232 -68.11 66.09 39.85
CA GLY A 232 -68.02 64.65 39.74
C GLY A 232 -67.56 64.22 38.38
N PHE A 233 -68.00 64.88 37.29
CA PHE A 233 -67.59 64.64 35.89
C PHE A 233 -66.14 65.10 35.67
N ALA A 234 -65.65 66.11 36.25
CA ALA A 234 -64.26 66.57 36.16
C ALA A 234 -63.30 65.53 36.68
N VAL A 235 -63.58 64.92 37.88
CA VAL A 235 -62.74 63.87 38.43
C VAL A 235 -62.69 62.63 37.50
N VAL A 236 -63.80 62.18 36.92
CA VAL A 236 -63.85 61.08 35.97
C VAL A 236 -63.07 61.42 34.72
N ALA A 237 -63.24 62.63 34.17
CA ALA A 237 -62.52 63.10 32.98
C ALA A 237 -60.98 63.10 33.20
N ASP A 238 -60.51 63.60 34.35
CA ASP A 238 -59.10 63.60 34.71
C ASP A 238 -58.57 62.18 34.84
N GLU A 239 -59.35 61.25 35.46
CA GLU A 239 -58.96 59.87 35.60
C GLU A 239 -58.86 59.15 34.19
N VAL A 240 -59.82 59.34 33.28
CA VAL A 240 -59.80 58.84 31.91
C VAL A 240 -58.62 59.42 31.17
N ARG A 241 -58.32 60.70 31.36
CA ARG A 241 -57.16 61.33 30.72
C ARG A 241 -55.83 60.71 31.24
N ASN A 242 -55.74 60.51 32.57
CA ASN A 242 -54.54 59.85 33.12
C ASN A 242 -54.39 58.38 32.60
N LEU A 243 -55.49 57.62 32.60
CA LEU A 243 -55.49 56.26 31.98
C LEU A 243 -55.06 56.27 30.57
N SER A 244 -55.59 57.22 29.76
CA SER A 244 -55.21 57.32 28.33
C SER A 244 -53.73 57.61 28.15
N ARG A 245 -53.10 58.45 28.97
CA ARG A 245 -51.65 58.69 28.94
C ARG A 245 -50.89 57.42 29.29
N ARG A 246 -51.28 56.70 30.34
CA ARG A 246 -50.65 55.43 30.71
C ARG A 246 -50.77 54.39 29.60
N VAL A 247 -51.85 54.33 28.85
CA VAL A 247 -51.99 53.45 27.70
C VAL A 247 -51.04 53.87 26.55
N GLN A 248 -50.88 55.20 26.32
CA GLN A 248 -49.91 55.70 25.33
C GLN A 248 -48.48 55.31 25.68
N ASP A 249 -48.09 55.49 26.95
CA ASP A 249 -46.76 55.12 27.45
C ASP A 249 -46.53 53.62 27.30
N ALA A 250 -47.49 52.78 27.70
CA ALA A 250 -47.40 51.32 27.56
C ALA A 250 -47.31 50.88 26.08
N THR A 251 -48.03 51.51 25.17
CA THR A 251 -47.94 51.22 23.73
C THR A 251 -46.60 51.65 23.12
N GLN A 252 -46.01 52.73 23.65
CA GLN A 252 -44.65 53.15 23.25
C GLN A 252 -43.62 52.09 23.68
N GLU A 253 -43.68 51.55 24.91
CA GLU A 253 -42.81 50.46 25.37
C GLU A 253 -42.98 49.21 24.50
N VAL A 254 -44.20 48.86 24.10
CA VAL A 254 -44.47 47.75 23.16
C VAL A 254 -43.78 47.99 21.84
N GLN A 255 -43.89 49.18 21.26
CA GLN A 255 -43.23 49.55 19.98
C GLN A 255 -41.69 49.41 20.06
N GLU A 256 -41.08 49.81 21.19
CA GLU A 256 -39.64 49.66 21.39
C GLU A 256 -39.21 48.20 21.50
N LYS A 257 -40.02 47.33 22.11
CA LYS A 257 -39.78 45.88 22.18
C LYS A 257 -39.92 45.24 20.81
N ILE A 258 -40.93 45.66 20.01
CA ILE A 258 -41.13 45.22 18.62
C ILE A 258 -39.88 45.54 17.80
N ALA A 259 -39.37 46.77 17.85
CA ALA A 259 -38.16 47.16 17.11
C ALA A 259 -36.95 46.27 17.43
N LYS A 260 -36.77 45.90 18.69
CA LYS A 260 -35.70 44.94 19.12
C LYS A 260 -35.90 43.52 18.55
N ILE A 261 -37.16 43.07 18.46
CA ILE A 261 -37.47 41.75 17.88
C ILE A 261 -37.18 41.79 16.37
N GLU A 262 -37.54 42.86 15.65
CA GLU A 262 -37.22 43.01 14.25
C GLU A 262 -35.72 43.04 13.95
N GLU A 263 -34.95 43.73 14.80
CA GLU A 263 -33.47 43.71 14.70
C GLU A 263 -32.91 42.29 14.92
N ALA A 264 -33.38 41.58 15.94
CA ALA A 264 -32.97 40.20 16.21
C ALA A 264 -33.38 39.25 15.06
N THR A 265 -34.55 39.39 14.52
CA THR A 265 -35.07 38.59 13.39
C THR A 265 -34.21 38.79 12.12
N SER A 266 -33.85 40.05 11.84
CA SER A 266 -32.96 40.41 10.71
C SER A 266 -31.57 39.80 10.90
N ALA A 267 -31.00 39.84 12.10
CA ALA A 267 -29.70 39.24 12.40
C ALA A 267 -29.73 37.70 12.24
N ILE A 268 -30.84 37.04 12.62
CA ILE A 268 -31.00 35.58 12.41
C ILE A 268 -31.11 35.24 10.96
N ASP A 269 -31.81 36.03 10.10
CA ASP A 269 -31.89 35.80 8.66
C ASP A 269 -30.51 35.96 8.00
N GLU A 270 -29.73 36.99 8.38
CA GLU A 270 -28.36 37.18 7.89
C GLU A 270 -27.46 36.02 8.29
N SER A 271 -27.50 35.60 9.56
CA SER A 271 -26.75 34.45 10.04
C SER A 271 -27.12 33.13 9.33
N SER A 272 -28.42 32.96 9.01
CA SER A 272 -28.93 31.79 8.29
C SER A 272 -28.41 31.76 6.84
N ARG A 273 -28.33 32.92 6.16
CA ARG A 273 -27.75 33.04 4.81
C ARG A 273 -26.25 32.69 4.80
N ASP A 274 -25.51 33.23 5.77
CA ASP A 274 -24.07 32.91 5.91
C ASP A 274 -23.85 31.39 6.19
N ALA A 275 -24.70 30.80 7.02
CA ALA A 275 -24.66 29.37 7.31
C ALA A 275 -24.91 28.49 6.07
N ILE A 276 -25.86 28.86 5.19
CA ILE A 276 -26.09 28.19 3.89
C ILE A 276 -24.83 28.26 3.02
N GLY A 277 -24.24 29.45 2.89
CA GLY A 277 -22.99 29.60 2.10
C GLY A 277 -21.86 28.73 2.64
N LYS A 278 -21.74 28.55 3.96
CA LYS A 278 -20.76 27.65 4.58
C LYS A 278 -21.07 26.18 4.33
N VAL A 279 -22.34 25.78 4.29
CA VAL A 279 -22.77 24.42 3.90
C VAL A 279 -22.32 24.11 2.48
N ASP A 280 -22.50 25.03 1.56
CA ASP A 280 -22.08 24.86 0.15
C ASP A 280 -20.56 24.70 0.02
N VAL A 281 -19.78 25.50 0.74
CA VAL A 281 -18.31 25.36 0.78
C VAL A 281 -17.88 23.99 1.30
N VAL A 282 -18.54 23.46 2.33
CA VAL A 282 -18.25 22.12 2.87
C VAL A 282 -18.62 21.05 1.85
N ARG A 283 -19.75 21.17 1.15
CA ARG A 283 -20.15 20.24 0.07
C ARG A 283 -19.13 20.18 -1.05
N ASP A 284 -18.63 21.34 -1.49
CA ASP A 284 -17.57 21.41 -2.50
C ASP A 284 -16.27 20.75 -1.99
N GLY A 285 -15.92 20.97 -0.72
CA GLY A 285 -14.80 20.28 -0.07
C GLY A 285 -14.97 18.77 -0.06
N VAL A 286 -16.16 18.26 0.28
CA VAL A 286 -16.49 16.83 0.25
C VAL A 286 -16.33 16.25 -1.16
N LYS A 287 -16.82 16.95 -2.19
CA LYS A 287 -16.67 16.55 -3.59
C LYS A 287 -15.20 16.43 -3.98
N ASN A 288 -14.37 17.41 -3.63
CA ASN A 288 -12.93 17.38 -3.91
C ASN A 288 -12.23 16.20 -3.23
N VAL A 289 -12.57 15.94 -1.96
CA VAL A 289 -11.99 14.80 -1.23
C VAL A 289 -12.48 13.46 -1.81
N LYS A 290 -13.71 13.36 -2.30
CA LYS A 290 -14.20 12.17 -3.02
C LYS A 290 -13.36 11.92 -4.28
N THR A 291 -13.09 12.96 -5.10
CA THR A 291 -12.20 12.84 -6.26
C THR A 291 -10.80 12.35 -5.90
N GLN A 292 -10.18 12.96 -4.87
CA GLN A 292 -8.86 12.51 -4.38
C GLN A 292 -8.88 11.07 -3.85
N SER A 293 -9.99 10.63 -3.27
CA SER A 293 -10.18 9.26 -2.83
C SER A 293 -10.22 8.27 -4.00
N ASP A 294 -10.76 8.67 -5.14
CA ASP A 294 -10.78 7.85 -6.34
C ASP A 294 -9.37 7.79 -6.99
N GLU A 295 -8.60 8.87 -6.96
CA GLU A 295 -7.18 8.87 -7.36
C GLU A 295 -6.32 7.92 -6.50
N LEU A 296 -6.58 7.85 -5.19
CA LEU A 296 -5.93 6.87 -4.31
C LEU A 296 -6.24 5.43 -4.73
N GLN A 297 -7.44 5.15 -5.23
CA GLN A 297 -7.78 3.82 -5.76
C GLN A 297 -6.93 3.46 -6.97
N HIS A 298 -6.78 4.37 -7.93
CA HIS A 298 -5.93 4.16 -9.11
C HIS A 298 -4.48 3.87 -8.69
N THR A 299 -3.94 4.67 -7.78
CA THR A 299 -2.58 4.48 -7.26
C THR A 299 -2.42 3.13 -6.56
N ALA A 300 -3.42 2.68 -5.79
CA ALA A 300 -3.39 1.36 -5.13
C ALA A 300 -3.41 0.21 -6.14
N ILE A 301 -4.21 0.31 -7.20
CA ILE A 301 -4.25 -0.67 -8.29
C ILE A 301 -2.91 -0.74 -9.01
N GLU A 302 -2.32 0.40 -9.36
CA GLU A 302 -0.99 0.48 -9.99
C GLU A 302 0.09 -0.14 -9.11
N ALA A 303 0.09 0.17 -7.81
CA ALA A 303 1.02 -0.43 -6.86
C ALA A 303 0.86 -1.95 -6.81
N THR A 304 -0.37 -2.47 -6.83
CA THR A 304 -0.64 -3.91 -6.88
C THR A 304 -0.08 -4.54 -8.15
N ILE A 305 -0.30 -3.90 -9.30
CA ILE A 305 0.22 -4.36 -10.60
C ILE A 305 1.76 -4.37 -10.60
N GLN A 306 2.41 -3.32 -10.11
CA GLN A 306 3.87 -3.27 -10.03
C GLN A 306 4.44 -4.34 -9.10
N SER A 307 3.81 -4.54 -7.92
CA SER A 307 4.17 -5.64 -7.02
C SER A 307 4.05 -7.00 -7.71
N ALA A 308 2.96 -7.23 -8.44
CA ALA A 308 2.75 -8.47 -9.19
C ALA A 308 3.83 -8.70 -10.27
N LYS A 309 4.19 -7.67 -11.04
CA LYS A 309 5.26 -7.74 -12.06
C LYS A 309 6.60 -8.13 -11.45
N ILE A 310 6.98 -7.51 -10.32
CA ILE A 310 8.20 -7.82 -9.58
C ILE A 310 8.17 -9.27 -9.09
N ALA A 311 7.10 -9.68 -8.42
CA ALA A 311 6.96 -11.02 -7.86
C ALA A 311 7.08 -12.12 -8.93
N HIS A 312 6.42 -11.95 -10.09
CA HIS A 312 6.47 -12.94 -11.16
C HIS A 312 7.84 -12.98 -11.88
N THR A 313 8.53 -11.83 -11.93
CA THR A 313 9.92 -11.78 -12.40
C THR A 313 10.85 -12.55 -11.48
N LEU A 314 10.69 -12.39 -10.16
CA LEU A 314 11.46 -13.12 -9.15
C LEU A 314 11.19 -14.63 -9.17
N ILE A 315 9.93 -15.05 -9.37
CA ILE A 315 9.57 -16.48 -9.50
C ILE A 315 10.34 -17.12 -10.66
N VAL A 316 10.34 -16.48 -11.84
CA VAL A 316 11.04 -17.00 -13.01
C VAL A 316 12.56 -16.98 -12.81
N SER A 317 13.11 -15.92 -12.25
CA SER A 317 14.53 -15.78 -11.94
C SER A 317 15.00 -16.86 -10.94
N SER A 318 14.25 -17.08 -9.88
CA SER A 318 14.52 -18.11 -8.86
C SER A 318 14.51 -19.53 -9.46
N LEU A 319 13.49 -19.82 -10.27
CA LEU A 319 13.38 -21.13 -10.92
C LEU A 319 14.51 -21.36 -11.95
N ARG A 320 14.87 -20.33 -12.73
CA ARG A 320 16.02 -20.40 -13.64
C ARG A 320 17.32 -20.70 -12.89
N ASN A 321 17.53 -20.06 -11.74
CA ASN A 321 18.69 -20.32 -10.89
C ASN A 321 18.72 -21.77 -10.38
N ALA A 322 17.57 -22.29 -9.97
CA ALA A 322 17.48 -23.68 -9.49
C ALA A 322 17.83 -24.67 -10.63
N VAL A 323 17.33 -24.41 -11.86
CA VAL A 323 17.64 -25.21 -13.04
C VAL A 323 19.13 -25.15 -13.38
N GLU A 324 19.72 -23.95 -13.48
CA GLU A 324 21.13 -23.75 -13.81
C GLU A 324 22.08 -24.30 -12.75
N SER A 325 21.69 -24.32 -11.49
CA SER A 325 22.49 -24.82 -10.39
C SER A 325 22.31 -26.30 -10.10
N GLY A 326 21.37 -26.98 -10.77
CA GLY A 326 21.04 -28.38 -10.52
C GLY A 326 20.42 -28.65 -9.14
N GLN A 327 19.92 -27.61 -8.46
CA GLN A 327 19.23 -27.76 -7.18
C GLN A 327 17.89 -28.48 -7.36
N LYS A 328 17.59 -29.43 -6.45
CA LYS A 328 16.26 -30.05 -6.44
C LYS A 328 15.22 -29.04 -5.98
N PRO A 329 14.02 -29.00 -6.59
CA PRO A 329 12.98 -28.02 -6.32
C PRO A 329 12.51 -27.93 -4.85
N GLY A 330 12.80 -28.91 -4.00
CA GLY A 330 12.43 -28.91 -2.59
C GLY A 330 13.19 -27.91 -1.72
N ASP A 331 14.33 -27.38 -2.19
CA ASP A 331 15.13 -26.38 -1.49
C ASP A 331 14.75 -24.93 -1.85
N THR A 332 13.99 -24.75 -2.92
CA THR A 332 13.40 -23.43 -3.24
C THR A 332 12.16 -23.25 -2.37
N LYS A 333 12.29 -22.45 -1.30
CA LYS A 333 11.14 -22.06 -0.49
C LYS A 333 10.08 -21.47 -1.45
N ASP A 334 8.98 -22.21 -1.65
CA ASP A 334 7.76 -21.76 -2.33
C ASP A 334 7.05 -20.65 -1.53
N GLY A 335 7.84 -19.68 -1.04
CA GLY A 335 7.38 -18.65 -0.10
C GLY A 335 6.76 -17.43 -0.72
N LEU A 336 6.73 -17.34 -2.04
CA LEU A 336 5.99 -16.27 -2.72
C LEU A 336 4.60 -16.80 -3.09
N ALA A 337 3.72 -16.88 -2.08
CA ALA A 337 2.28 -17.01 -2.34
C ALA A 337 1.88 -15.91 -3.34
N CYS A 338 1.34 -16.30 -4.49
CA CYS A 338 0.99 -15.37 -5.54
C CYS A 338 -0.26 -14.58 -5.16
N LYS A 339 -0.06 -13.44 -4.52
CA LYS A 339 -1.13 -12.52 -4.09
C LYS A 339 -1.94 -11.95 -5.25
N LEU A 340 -1.43 -12.05 -6.49
CA LEU A 340 -2.16 -11.57 -7.67
C LEU A 340 -3.45 -12.37 -7.88
N ASP A 341 -3.43 -13.68 -7.65
CA ASP A 341 -4.63 -14.52 -7.84
C ASP A 341 -5.74 -14.17 -6.85
N ASP A 342 -5.38 -13.91 -5.59
CA ASP A 342 -6.33 -13.47 -4.55
C ASP A 342 -6.92 -12.10 -4.92
N TRP A 343 -6.10 -11.17 -5.40
CA TRP A 343 -6.55 -9.85 -5.84
C TRP A 343 -7.46 -9.95 -7.08
N LEU A 344 -7.09 -10.77 -8.07
CA LEU A 344 -7.90 -10.97 -9.28
C LEU A 344 -9.29 -11.55 -8.97
N ARG A 345 -9.41 -12.42 -7.97
CA ARG A 345 -10.70 -13.03 -7.55
C ARG A 345 -11.47 -12.18 -6.55
N GLY A 346 -10.81 -11.33 -5.81
CA GLY A 346 -11.39 -10.53 -4.73
C GLY A 346 -11.54 -9.06 -5.09
N GLU A 347 -10.70 -8.25 -4.52
CA GLU A 347 -10.78 -6.79 -4.55
C GLU A 347 -10.65 -6.21 -5.97
N GLY A 348 -9.70 -6.69 -6.77
CA GLY A 348 -9.52 -6.26 -8.16
C GLY A 348 -10.76 -6.54 -9.01
N HIS A 349 -11.37 -7.73 -8.84
CA HIS A 349 -12.61 -8.05 -9.54
C HIS A 349 -13.75 -7.11 -9.16
N SER A 350 -13.90 -6.78 -7.89
CA SER A 350 -14.98 -5.88 -7.43
C SER A 350 -14.81 -4.44 -7.95
N MET A 351 -13.56 -3.99 -8.14
CA MET A 351 -13.25 -2.62 -8.55
C MET A 351 -13.26 -2.42 -10.07
N ILE A 352 -12.61 -3.32 -10.81
CA ILE A 352 -12.33 -3.17 -12.24
C ILE A 352 -12.60 -4.44 -13.07
N GLY A 353 -13.31 -5.43 -12.53
CA GLY A 353 -13.64 -6.71 -13.19
C GLY A 353 -14.45 -6.56 -14.49
N GLY A 354 -15.08 -5.40 -14.71
CA GLY A 354 -15.77 -5.05 -15.96
C GLY A 354 -14.83 -4.78 -17.14
N MET A 355 -13.55 -4.42 -16.89
CA MET A 355 -12.60 -4.06 -17.93
C MET A 355 -12.10 -5.27 -18.71
N PRO A 356 -12.04 -5.19 -20.07
CA PRO A 356 -11.50 -6.28 -20.91
C PRO A 356 -10.04 -6.58 -20.55
N GLU A 357 -9.21 -5.57 -20.31
CA GLU A 357 -7.80 -5.66 -19.95
C GLU A 357 -7.62 -6.44 -18.64
N PHE A 358 -8.46 -6.19 -17.64
CA PHE A 358 -8.45 -6.93 -16.38
C PHE A 358 -8.77 -8.42 -16.58
N ARG A 359 -9.81 -8.73 -17.36
CA ARG A 359 -10.20 -10.13 -17.65
C ARG A 359 -9.12 -10.90 -18.42
N ALA A 360 -8.31 -10.21 -19.22
CA ALA A 360 -7.23 -10.83 -19.98
C ALA A 360 -6.02 -11.27 -19.14
N ILE A 361 -5.94 -10.82 -17.87
CA ILE A 361 -4.81 -11.15 -16.96
C ILE A 361 -4.92 -12.59 -16.46
N SER A 362 -6.10 -13.02 -16.01
CA SER A 362 -6.28 -14.31 -15.36
C SER A 362 -5.82 -15.51 -16.20
N PRO A 363 -6.15 -15.61 -17.51
CA PRO A 363 -5.65 -16.70 -18.35
C PRO A 363 -4.13 -16.70 -18.52
N ALA A 364 -3.52 -15.52 -18.70
CA ALA A 364 -2.06 -15.38 -18.83
C ALA A 364 -1.35 -15.76 -17.52
N HIS A 365 -1.90 -15.36 -16.39
CA HIS A 365 -1.41 -15.69 -15.06
C HIS A 365 -1.48 -17.20 -14.78
N GLN A 366 -2.61 -17.83 -15.05
CA GLN A 366 -2.80 -19.27 -14.89
C GLN A 366 -1.81 -20.06 -15.75
N LYS A 367 -1.67 -19.72 -17.04
CA LYS A 367 -0.75 -20.35 -17.98
C LYS A 367 0.70 -20.31 -17.49
N MET A 368 1.13 -19.18 -16.93
CA MET A 368 2.46 -19.04 -16.36
C MET A 368 2.67 -19.97 -15.15
N HIS A 369 1.70 -20.08 -14.23
CA HIS A 369 1.79 -20.96 -13.07
C HIS A 369 1.71 -22.45 -13.44
N GLU A 370 0.92 -22.83 -14.42
CA GLU A 370 0.89 -24.19 -14.98
C GLU A 370 2.25 -24.57 -15.56
N ARG A 371 2.91 -23.67 -16.30
CA ARG A 371 4.28 -23.88 -16.84
C ARG A 371 5.31 -24.02 -15.74
N LYS A 372 5.23 -23.17 -14.68
CA LYS A 372 6.08 -23.30 -13.48
C LYS A 372 5.96 -24.72 -12.91
N THR A 373 4.74 -25.21 -12.73
CA THR A 373 4.46 -26.54 -12.19
C THR A 373 5.01 -27.66 -13.06
N ASP A 374 4.84 -27.58 -14.39
CA ASP A 374 5.42 -28.53 -15.36
C ASP A 374 6.94 -28.62 -15.21
N ILE A 375 7.62 -27.48 -15.06
CA ILE A 375 9.08 -27.46 -14.88
C ILE A 375 9.49 -28.13 -13.58
N LEU A 376 8.79 -27.83 -12.46
CA LEU A 376 9.08 -28.44 -11.17
C LEU A 376 8.88 -29.95 -11.22
N GLU A 377 7.82 -30.44 -11.86
CA GLU A 377 7.57 -31.88 -12.03
C GLU A 377 8.64 -32.54 -12.90
N LYS A 378 9.09 -31.91 -13.99
CA LYS A 378 10.17 -32.40 -14.84
C LYS A 378 11.47 -32.55 -14.06
N LEU A 379 11.82 -31.55 -13.25
CA LEU A 379 13.01 -31.61 -12.40
C LEU A 379 12.92 -32.76 -11.35
N GLN A 380 11.74 -32.94 -10.74
CA GLN A 380 11.51 -34.01 -9.75
C GLN A 380 11.63 -35.42 -10.36
N ARG A 381 11.16 -35.58 -11.60
CA ARG A 381 11.20 -36.86 -12.34
C ARG A 381 12.53 -37.14 -13.00
N GLY A 382 13.51 -36.24 -12.91
CA GLY A 382 14.82 -36.39 -13.58
C GLY A 382 14.73 -36.34 -15.11
N ALA A 383 13.86 -35.51 -15.67
CA ALA A 383 13.72 -35.34 -17.11
C ALA A 383 15.03 -34.79 -17.72
N ARG A 384 15.20 -35.01 -19.04
CA ARG A 384 16.37 -34.48 -19.74
C ARG A 384 16.45 -32.96 -19.58
N MET A 385 17.66 -32.46 -19.35
CA MET A 385 17.90 -31.03 -19.16
C MET A 385 17.43 -30.17 -20.35
N GLU A 386 17.53 -30.71 -21.57
CA GLU A 386 17.03 -30.05 -22.79
C GLU A 386 15.50 -29.76 -22.67
N ASP A 387 14.70 -30.71 -22.20
CA ASP A 387 13.27 -30.59 -22.05
C ASP A 387 12.90 -29.56 -20.99
N VAL A 388 13.71 -29.46 -19.91
CA VAL A 388 13.58 -28.46 -18.86
C VAL A 388 13.91 -27.06 -19.40
N ILE A 389 15.00 -26.90 -20.13
CA ILE A 389 15.40 -25.63 -20.75
C ILE A 389 14.34 -25.12 -21.72
N LEU A 390 13.75 -25.99 -22.55
CA LEU A 390 12.66 -25.63 -23.46
C LEU A 390 11.44 -25.11 -22.70
N SER A 391 11.06 -25.78 -21.59
CA SER A 391 9.98 -25.30 -20.71
C SER A 391 10.32 -23.97 -20.04
N MET A 392 11.58 -23.76 -19.62
CA MET A 392 12.04 -22.48 -19.07
C MET A 392 11.95 -21.32 -20.06
N ASN A 393 12.33 -21.56 -21.32
CA ASN A 393 12.19 -20.56 -22.39
C ASN A 393 10.71 -20.21 -22.63
N SER A 394 9.83 -21.22 -22.60
CA SER A 394 8.39 -21.01 -22.71
C SER A 394 7.83 -20.24 -21.51
N LEU A 395 8.30 -20.50 -20.28
CA LEU A 395 7.92 -19.76 -19.07
C LEU A 395 8.33 -18.28 -19.17
N GLU A 396 9.48 -17.99 -19.76
CA GLU A 396 9.91 -16.60 -19.97
C GLU A 396 8.99 -15.85 -20.94
N LEU A 397 8.45 -16.54 -21.96
CA LEU A 397 7.45 -15.97 -22.87
C LEU A 397 6.11 -15.75 -22.16
N ASP A 398 5.65 -16.73 -21.37
CA ASP A 398 4.42 -16.63 -20.60
C ASP A 398 4.50 -15.48 -19.58
N LYS A 399 5.66 -15.27 -18.92
CA LYS A 399 5.92 -14.11 -18.06
C LYS A 399 5.81 -12.79 -18.82
N LYS A 400 6.43 -12.71 -20.03
CA LYS A 400 6.35 -11.49 -20.86
C LYS A 400 4.92 -11.19 -21.27
N GLU A 401 4.13 -12.20 -21.61
CA GLU A 401 2.71 -12.05 -21.91
C GLU A 401 1.95 -11.51 -20.70
N LEU A 402 2.13 -12.09 -19.51
CA LEU A 402 1.50 -11.61 -18.29
C LEU A 402 1.85 -10.14 -17.99
N ILE A 403 3.14 -9.79 -18.06
CA ILE A 403 3.59 -8.40 -17.82
C ILE A 403 2.95 -7.45 -18.84
N SER A 404 2.89 -7.83 -20.13
CA SER A 404 2.23 -7.02 -21.17
C SER A 404 0.73 -6.80 -20.90
N ARG A 405 0.01 -7.81 -20.35
CA ARG A 405 -1.40 -7.65 -19.96
C ARG A 405 -1.56 -6.72 -18.75
N LEU A 406 -0.65 -6.82 -17.77
CA LEU A 406 -0.61 -5.92 -16.62
C LEU A 406 -0.31 -4.47 -17.05
N ASP A 407 0.61 -4.26 -17.99
CA ASP A 407 0.91 -2.94 -18.55
C ASP A 407 -0.27 -2.37 -19.34
N ALA A 408 -0.97 -3.19 -20.11
CA ALA A 408 -2.18 -2.78 -20.83
C ALA A 408 -3.28 -2.32 -19.88
N LEU A 409 -3.46 -2.99 -18.75
CA LEU A 409 -4.41 -2.56 -17.71
C LEU A 409 -4.02 -1.21 -17.11
N CYS A 410 -2.74 -0.99 -16.77
CA CYS A 410 -2.27 0.32 -16.29
C CYS A 410 -2.56 1.44 -17.29
N LEU A 411 -2.28 1.19 -18.57
CA LEU A 411 -2.52 2.17 -19.62
C LEU A 411 -4.02 2.49 -19.78
N ALA A 412 -4.89 1.48 -19.74
CA ALA A 412 -6.33 1.65 -19.83
C ALA A 412 -6.90 2.46 -18.66
N LEU A 413 -6.39 2.25 -17.44
CA LEU A 413 -6.75 3.02 -16.25
C LEU A 413 -6.33 4.50 -16.37
N HIS A 414 -5.15 4.78 -16.88
CA HIS A 414 -4.67 6.15 -17.13
C HIS A 414 -5.53 6.90 -18.16
N ILE A 415 -5.92 6.24 -19.25
CA ILE A 415 -6.76 6.84 -20.29
C ILE A 415 -8.17 7.17 -19.76
N GLN A 416 -8.75 6.31 -18.93
CA GLN A 416 -10.06 6.57 -18.31
C GLN A 416 -10.00 7.79 -17.38
N HIS A 417 -8.91 8.00 -16.68
CA HIS A 417 -8.76 9.12 -15.74
C HIS A 417 -8.47 10.47 -16.42
N CYS A 418 -7.86 10.47 -17.61
CA CYS A 418 -7.61 11.69 -18.40
C CYS A 418 -8.78 12.10 -19.29
N GLY A 419 -9.83 11.29 -19.38
CA GLY A 419 -11.01 11.49 -20.25
C GLY A 419 -12.26 12.00 -19.52
N GLU A 420 -12.23 12.13 -18.20
CA GLU A 420 -13.24 12.77 -17.34
C GLU A 420 -12.75 14.15 -16.87
#